data_6a8df543dfbddbdf29e5afc356c14f26
#
_entry.id   6a8df543dfbddbdf29e5afc356c14f26
#
_cell.length_a   1.000
_cell.length_b   1.000
_cell.length_c   1.000
_cell.angle_alpha   90.00
_cell.angle_beta   90.00
_cell.angle_gamma   90.00
#
_symmetry.space_group_name_H-M   'P 1'
#
loop_
_entity.id
_entity.type
_entity.pdbx_description
1 polymer ?
#
loop_
_entity_poly.entity_id
_entity_poly.type
_entity_poly.pdbx_seq_one_letter_code
_entity_poly.pdbx_strand_id
1 'polypeptide(L)'
;MNRKERQKMQLGLVGLGRMGGNMRERLRTAGHEVVGYDPNPDLTDVASLAELVEKLAAPRAVWIMVPAAVTEQTVDELAGLLSAGDIVIDGGNSRYTDDLPRSERLNTVGIGYIDVGVSGGVWGRENGYALMVGGSEEHVERLMPVFESLKPPGEFGFVHAGPVGAGHYAKMVHNGIEYGLMHAYAEGYELLSKSELVTNVPGVFKSWREGTVVRSWLLDLLDIALEEDPELASLRGYADDTGEGRWTVEEAIRLAVPMNVIAASLFARFASRQDDSPAMKAIAALRQQFGGHAIHKN
;
A
#
# COMPACT_ATOMS: atom_id res chain seq x y z
N MET A 1 -6.61 10.85 32.39
CA MET A 1 -7.67 10.10 31.68
C MET A 1 -7.27 8.63 31.65
N ASN A 2 -8.06 7.76 32.25
CA ASN A 2 -7.76 6.33 32.40
C ASN A 2 -7.51 5.69 31.03
N ARG A 3 -6.34 5.04 30.86
CA ARG A 3 -6.16 4.01 29.83
C ARG A 3 -7.20 2.94 30.15
N LYS A 4 -8.35 2.91 29.44
CA LYS A 4 -9.16 1.70 29.38
C LYS A 4 -8.19 0.57 29.03
N GLU A 5 -8.11 -0.46 29.87
CA GLU A 5 -7.35 -1.66 29.56
C GLU A 5 -7.79 -2.10 28.16
N ARG A 6 -6.87 -1.99 27.18
CA ARG A 6 -7.17 -2.43 25.82
C ARG A 6 -7.42 -3.92 25.89
N GLN A 7 -8.57 -4.34 25.41
CA GLN A 7 -8.92 -5.76 25.37
C GLN A 7 -7.86 -6.49 24.54
N LYS A 8 -7.18 -7.44 25.15
CA LYS A 8 -6.17 -8.27 24.50
C LYS A 8 -6.89 -9.29 23.60
N MET A 9 -6.33 -9.52 22.45
CA MET A 9 -6.84 -10.52 21.48
C MET A 9 -5.71 -11.49 21.11
N GLN A 10 -6.10 -12.71 20.77
CA GLN A 10 -5.24 -13.66 20.06
C GLN A 10 -5.56 -13.62 18.57
N LEU A 11 -4.54 -13.62 17.72
CA LEU A 11 -4.71 -13.68 16.26
C LEU A 11 -3.55 -14.38 15.57
N GLY A 12 -3.82 -14.97 14.41
CA GLY A 12 -2.83 -15.43 13.45
C GLY A 12 -2.38 -14.30 12.54
N LEU A 13 -1.10 -14.29 12.13
CA LEU A 13 -0.59 -13.37 11.12
C LEU A 13 0.22 -14.16 10.09
N VAL A 14 -0.20 -14.10 8.83
CA VAL A 14 0.39 -14.83 7.71
C VAL A 14 1.14 -13.86 6.79
N GLY A 15 2.41 -14.14 6.52
CA GLY A 15 3.31 -13.24 5.80
C GLY A 15 4.02 -12.29 6.74
N LEU A 16 5.28 -12.63 7.11
CA LEU A 16 6.09 -11.91 8.09
C LEU A 16 7.24 -11.13 7.46
N GLY A 17 7.09 -10.76 6.20
CA GLY A 17 8.00 -9.82 5.56
C GLY A 17 8.05 -8.47 6.27
N ARG A 18 8.64 -7.45 5.65
CA ARG A 18 8.85 -6.14 6.31
C ARG A 18 7.58 -5.55 6.98
N MET A 19 6.44 -5.59 6.28
CA MET A 19 5.20 -5.05 6.83
C MET A 19 4.60 -5.97 7.91
N GLY A 20 4.33 -7.24 7.58
CA GLY A 20 3.70 -8.16 8.51
C GLY A 20 4.54 -8.42 9.77
N GLY A 21 5.87 -8.54 9.63
CA GLY A 21 6.78 -8.65 10.78
C GLY A 21 6.69 -7.44 11.71
N ASN A 22 6.71 -6.23 11.16
CA ASN A 22 6.55 -5.00 11.95
C ASN A 22 5.17 -4.90 12.61
N MET A 23 4.11 -5.32 11.93
CA MET A 23 2.76 -5.37 12.52
C MET A 23 2.68 -6.38 13.66
N ARG A 24 3.27 -7.59 13.50
CA ARG A 24 3.37 -8.59 14.57
C ARG A 24 4.01 -8.00 15.83
N GLU A 25 5.17 -7.37 15.66
CA GLU A 25 5.90 -6.80 16.80
C GLU A 25 5.13 -5.66 17.48
N ARG A 26 4.47 -4.80 16.70
CA ARG A 26 3.64 -3.72 17.24
C ARG A 26 2.45 -4.26 18.04
N LEU A 27 1.76 -5.28 17.53
CA LEU A 27 0.64 -5.94 18.21
C LEU A 27 1.09 -6.64 19.49
N ARG A 28 2.22 -7.37 19.45
CA ARG A 28 2.81 -8.00 20.63
C ARG A 28 3.20 -6.98 21.71
N THR A 29 3.78 -5.85 21.28
CA THR A 29 4.11 -4.74 22.20
C THR A 29 2.85 -4.13 22.84
N ALA A 30 1.73 -4.12 22.13
CA ALA A 30 0.44 -3.68 22.66
C ALA A 30 -0.22 -4.73 23.59
N GLY A 31 0.33 -5.94 23.68
CA GLY A 31 -0.10 -7.01 24.58
C GLY A 31 -1.04 -8.04 23.95
N HIS A 32 -1.20 -8.02 22.63
CA HIS A 32 -1.91 -9.08 21.90
C HIS A 32 -1.04 -10.33 21.81
N GLU A 33 -1.67 -11.50 21.77
CA GLU A 33 -1.02 -12.77 21.48
C GLU A 33 -1.07 -13.00 19.96
N VAL A 34 0.09 -12.94 19.28
CA VAL A 34 0.16 -13.09 17.82
C VAL A 34 0.99 -14.31 17.47
N VAL A 35 0.38 -15.28 16.79
CA VAL A 35 1.06 -16.43 16.19
C VAL A 35 1.32 -16.13 14.73
N GLY A 36 2.59 -16.09 14.31
CA GLY A 36 2.98 -15.72 12.97
C GLY A 36 3.39 -16.92 12.11
N TYR A 37 2.99 -16.93 10.85
CA TYR A 37 3.46 -17.89 9.85
C TYR A 37 4.07 -17.19 8.63
N ASP A 38 5.21 -17.69 8.20
CA ASP A 38 5.87 -17.31 6.96
C ASP A 38 6.57 -18.55 6.36
N PRO A 39 6.61 -18.74 5.04
CA PRO A 39 7.38 -19.81 4.41
C PRO A 39 8.88 -19.76 4.74
N ASN A 40 9.40 -18.58 5.07
CA ASN A 40 10.79 -18.43 5.54
C ASN A 40 10.90 -18.91 7.01
N PRO A 41 11.66 -20.00 7.27
CA PRO A 41 11.78 -20.55 8.61
C PRO A 41 12.42 -19.60 9.64
N ASP A 42 13.16 -18.59 9.20
CA ASP A 42 13.80 -17.62 10.09
C ASP A 42 12.81 -16.57 10.64
N LEU A 43 11.62 -16.47 10.06
CA LEU A 43 10.62 -15.46 10.43
C LEU A 43 9.41 -16.04 11.15
N THR A 44 9.15 -17.33 10.99
CA THR A 44 7.91 -18.01 11.42
C THR A 44 7.95 -18.47 12.89
N ASP A 45 6.79 -18.48 13.53
CA ASP A 45 6.60 -19.05 14.88
C ASP A 45 6.12 -20.52 14.81
N VAL A 46 5.66 -20.99 13.65
CA VAL A 46 5.03 -22.29 13.41
C VAL A 46 5.44 -22.87 12.06
N ALA A 47 5.35 -24.18 11.89
CA ALA A 47 5.81 -24.85 10.67
C ALA A 47 4.80 -24.82 9.51
N SER A 48 3.52 -24.53 9.77
CA SER A 48 2.45 -24.54 8.77
C SER A 48 1.27 -23.67 9.15
N LEU A 49 0.40 -23.35 8.17
CA LEU A 49 -0.89 -22.70 8.42
C LEU A 49 -1.80 -23.56 9.31
N ALA A 50 -1.77 -24.88 9.18
CA ALA A 50 -2.52 -25.79 10.04
C ALA A 50 -2.08 -25.64 11.51
N GLU A 51 -0.78 -25.64 11.79
CA GLU A 51 -0.26 -25.42 13.15
C GLU A 51 -0.60 -24.02 13.68
N LEU A 52 -0.59 -23.00 12.81
CA LEU A 52 -1.04 -21.66 13.20
C LEU A 52 -2.49 -21.69 13.68
N VAL A 53 -3.38 -22.30 12.89
CA VAL A 53 -4.82 -22.38 13.21
C VAL A 53 -5.07 -23.21 14.48
N GLU A 54 -4.33 -24.31 14.70
CA GLU A 54 -4.42 -25.15 15.92
C GLU A 54 -4.02 -24.39 17.20
N LYS A 55 -3.06 -23.45 17.11
CA LYS A 55 -2.63 -22.62 18.24
C LYS A 55 -3.60 -21.51 18.61
N LEU A 56 -4.58 -21.22 17.76
CA LEU A 56 -5.56 -20.16 18.00
C LEU A 56 -6.83 -20.71 18.63
N ALA A 57 -7.33 -20.02 19.66
CA ALA A 57 -8.62 -20.28 20.25
C ALA A 57 -9.77 -19.77 19.37
N ALA A 58 -10.79 -20.59 19.14
CA ALA A 58 -12.00 -20.17 18.43
C ALA A 58 -12.84 -19.19 19.29
N PRO A 59 -13.53 -18.24 18.65
CA PRO A 59 -13.53 -17.93 17.24
C PRO A 59 -12.25 -17.16 16.83
N ARG A 60 -11.58 -17.67 15.82
CA ARG A 60 -10.24 -17.24 15.42
C ARG A 60 -10.28 -15.99 14.53
N ALA A 61 -9.19 -15.23 14.52
CA ALA A 61 -8.93 -14.17 13.55
C ALA A 61 -7.56 -14.40 12.90
N VAL A 62 -7.49 -14.44 11.58
CA VAL A 62 -6.23 -14.63 10.84
C VAL A 62 -6.04 -13.46 9.89
N TRP A 63 -4.97 -12.71 10.07
CA TRP A 63 -4.57 -11.58 9.26
C TRP A 63 -3.55 -12.00 8.21
N ILE A 64 -3.80 -11.69 6.94
CA ILE A 64 -2.95 -12.01 5.80
C ILE A 64 -2.19 -10.75 5.35
N MET A 65 -0.87 -10.86 5.20
CA MET A 65 0.04 -9.82 4.70
C MET A 65 0.98 -10.37 3.63
N VAL A 66 0.43 -11.15 2.71
CA VAL A 66 1.19 -11.79 1.62
C VAL A 66 1.09 -10.99 0.32
N PRO A 67 2.01 -11.20 -0.65
CA PRO A 67 1.88 -10.61 -1.98
C PRO A 67 0.58 -11.02 -2.68
N ALA A 68 -0.02 -10.11 -3.46
CA ALA A 68 -1.28 -10.32 -4.16
C ALA A 68 -1.33 -11.62 -4.99
N ALA A 69 -0.20 -12.02 -5.58
CA ALA A 69 -0.10 -13.24 -6.40
C ALA A 69 -0.37 -14.55 -5.63
N VAL A 70 -0.23 -14.56 -4.32
CA VAL A 70 -0.44 -15.75 -3.47
C VAL A 70 -1.61 -15.60 -2.49
N THR A 71 -2.28 -14.44 -2.46
CA THR A 71 -3.39 -14.17 -1.55
C THR A 71 -4.52 -15.16 -1.76
N GLU A 72 -4.93 -15.42 -3.00
CA GLU A 72 -6.02 -16.34 -3.31
C GLU A 72 -5.76 -17.75 -2.77
N GLN A 73 -4.58 -18.29 -3.05
CA GLN A 73 -4.16 -19.60 -2.53
C GLN A 73 -4.15 -19.64 -1.01
N THR A 74 -3.68 -18.58 -0.36
CA THR A 74 -3.64 -18.49 1.11
C THR A 74 -5.05 -18.46 1.71
N VAL A 75 -5.97 -17.72 1.09
CA VAL A 75 -7.38 -17.67 1.51
C VAL A 75 -8.04 -19.04 1.37
N ASP A 76 -7.81 -19.75 0.26
CA ASP A 76 -8.38 -21.09 0.03
C ASP A 76 -7.84 -22.13 1.01
N GLU A 77 -6.54 -22.08 1.34
CA GLU A 77 -5.95 -22.97 2.34
C GLU A 77 -6.53 -22.68 3.74
N LEU A 78 -6.66 -21.41 4.13
CA LEU A 78 -7.30 -21.04 5.39
C LEU A 78 -8.78 -21.42 5.44
N ALA A 79 -9.51 -21.33 4.34
CA ALA A 79 -10.90 -21.77 4.27
C ALA A 79 -11.07 -23.27 4.59
N GLY A 80 -10.08 -24.08 4.25
CA GLY A 80 -10.06 -25.52 4.58
C GLY A 80 -9.67 -25.83 6.04
N LEU A 81 -9.10 -24.88 6.76
CA LEU A 81 -8.57 -25.04 8.13
C LEU A 81 -9.44 -24.35 9.19
N LEU A 82 -10.09 -23.27 8.85
CA LEU A 82 -10.92 -22.46 9.73
C LEU A 82 -12.35 -23.04 9.85
N SER A 83 -13.11 -22.51 10.77
CA SER A 83 -14.48 -22.96 11.08
C SER A 83 -15.45 -21.78 11.10
N ALA A 84 -16.75 -22.08 11.11
CA ALA A 84 -17.79 -21.05 11.24
C ALA A 84 -17.58 -20.16 12.47
N GLY A 85 -17.69 -18.84 12.27
CA GLY A 85 -17.43 -17.81 13.27
C GLY A 85 -15.99 -17.29 13.30
N ASP A 86 -15.04 -17.94 12.58
CA ASP A 86 -13.69 -17.42 12.38
C ASP A 86 -13.71 -16.28 11.34
N ILE A 87 -12.64 -15.45 11.31
CA ILE A 87 -12.53 -14.30 10.40
C ILE A 87 -11.18 -14.35 9.70
N VAL A 88 -11.19 -14.19 8.37
CA VAL A 88 -10.01 -13.89 7.55
C VAL A 88 -9.95 -12.37 7.32
N ILE A 89 -8.76 -11.78 7.54
CA ILE A 89 -8.49 -10.36 7.33
C ILE A 89 -7.43 -10.26 6.24
N ASP A 90 -7.79 -9.75 5.07
CA ASP A 90 -6.81 -9.45 4.01
C ASP A 90 -6.31 -8.02 4.17
N GLY A 91 -5.05 -7.88 4.64
CA GLY A 91 -4.34 -6.61 4.76
C GLY A 91 -3.23 -6.47 3.72
N GLY A 92 -3.19 -7.34 2.74
CA GLY A 92 -2.27 -7.29 1.62
C GLY A 92 -2.57 -6.13 0.65
N ASN A 93 -1.81 -6.07 -0.42
CA ASN A 93 -2.05 -5.09 -1.48
C ASN A 93 -2.92 -5.72 -2.57
N SER A 94 -4.13 -6.13 -2.18
CA SER A 94 -5.08 -6.84 -3.02
C SER A 94 -5.93 -5.90 -3.87
N ARG A 95 -6.40 -6.40 -5.01
CA ARG A 95 -7.35 -5.67 -5.84
C ARG A 95 -8.74 -5.78 -5.22
N TYR A 96 -9.40 -4.65 -4.98
CA TYR A 96 -10.72 -4.60 -4.34
C TYR A 96 -11.80 -5.45 -5.03
N THR A 97 -11.66 -5.69 -6.34
CA THR A 97 -12.60 -6.52 -7.12
C THR A 97 -12.58 -7.99 -6.72
N ASP A 98 -11.52 -8.45 -6.07
CA ASP A 98 -11.34 -9.83 -5.67
C ASP A 98 -11.92 -10.11 -4.27
N ASP A 99 -12.17 -9.04 -3.49
CA ASP A 99 -12.64 -9.15 -2.11
C ASP A 99 -14.06 -9.72 -1.99
N LEU A 100 -14.99 -9.25 -2.82
CA LEU A 100 -16.36 -9.71 -2.76
C LEU A 100 -16.50 -11.21 -3.11
N PRO A 101 -15.90 -11.73 -4.19
CA PRO A 101 -15.89 -13.18 -4.47
C PRO A 101 -15.26 -14.01 -3.35
N ARG A 102 -14.17 -13.53 -2.71
CA ARG A 102 -13.55 -14.20 -1.57
C ARG A 102 -14.49 -14.26 -0.38
N SER A 103 -15.11 -13.13 -0.04
CA SER A 103 -16.08 -13.01 1.04
C SER A 103 -17.28 -13.93 0.82
N GLU A 104 -17.87 -13.92 -0.38
CA GLU A 104 -19.00 -14.79 -0.70
C GLU A 104 -18.66 -16.28 -0.51
N ARG A 105 -17.48 -16.69 -0.97
CA ARG A 105 -16.99 -18.07 -0.84
C ARG A 105 -16.78 -18.47 0.63
N LEU A 106 -16.13 -17.63 1.44
CA LEU A 106 -15.91 -17.88 2.86
C LEU A 106 -17.22 -17.90 3.65
N ASN A 107 -18.17 -17.04 3.32
CA ASN A 107 -19.48 -16.98 3.96
C ASN A 107 -20.28 -18.26 3.75
N THR A 108 -20.08 -19.01 2.65
CA THR A 108 -20.77 -20.31 2.45
C THR A 108 -20.45 -21.34 3.52
N VAL A 109 -19.30 -21.19 4.19
CA VAL A 109 -18.84 -22.06 5.29
C VAL A 109 -18.84 -21.33 6.63
N GLY A 110 -19.47 -20.16 6.71
CA GLY A 110 -19.63 -19.38 7.93
C GLY A 110 -18.39 -18.64 8.41
N ILE A 111 -17.37 -18.47 7.56
CA ILE A 111 -16.15 -17.70 7.85
C ILE A 111 -16.36 -16.27 7.40
N GLY A 112 -16.10 -15.30 8.30
CA GLY A 112 -16.14 -13.89 8.01
C GLY A 112 -14.93 -13.43 7.18
N TYR A 113 -15.10 -12.33 6.42
CA TYR A 113 -14.03 -11.69 5.65
C TYR A 113 -14.01 -10.20 5.87
N ILE A 114 -12.82 -9.64 6.02
CA ILE A 114 -12.53 -8.22 6.11
C ILE A 114 -11.35 -7.88 5.19
N ASP A 115 -11.47 -6.82 4.44
CA ASP A 115 -10.38 -6.22 3.67
C ASP A 115 -9.85 -4.98 4.36
N VAL A 116 -8.53 -4.84 4.40
CA VAL A 116 -7.87 -3.73 5.10
C VAL A 116 -6.78 -3.11 4.23
N GLY A 117 -7.04 -1.91 3.75
CA GLY A 117 -6.00 -1.07 3.19
C GLY A 117 -5.06 -0.57 4.29
N VAL A 118 -3.81 -1.01 4.25
CA VAL A 118 -2.78 -0.63 5.24
C VAL A 118 -1.81 0.38 4.62
N SER A 119 -1.62 1.52 5.27
CA SER A 119 -0.63 2.54 4.88
C SER A 119 0.27 2.90 6.07
N GLY A 120 1.57 3.13 5.83
CA GLY A 120 2.55 3.45 6.87
C GLY A 120 3.94 2.89 6.58
N GLY A 121 4.04 1.97 5.63
CA GLY A 121 5.31 1.40 5.17
C GLY A 121 6.14 0.80 6.30
N VAL A 122 7.45 0.91 6.18
CA VAL A 122 8.40 0.39 7.18
C VAL A 122 8.36 1.17 8.51
N TRP A 123 7.90 2.41 8.49
CA TRP A 123 7.79 3.30 9.65
C TRP A 123 6.58 3.00 10.52
N GLY A 124 5.64 2.19 10.04
CA GLY A 124 4.41 1.87 10.76
C GLY A 124 4.62 1.14 12.08
N ARG A 125 5.76 0.44 12.26
CA ARG A 125 6.10 -0.18 13.54
C ARG A 125 6.13 0.84 14.67
N GLU A 126 6.73 1.99 14.44
CA GLU A 126 6.89 3.07 15.43
C GLU A 126 5.71 4.03 15.40
N ASN A 127 5.33 4.50 14.21
CA ASN A 127 4.37 5.58 14.05
C ASN A 127 2.91 5.10 13.98
N GLY A 128 2.68 3.79 13.76
CA GLY A 128 1.37 3.22 13.48
C GLY A 128 1.05 3.18 11.99
N TYR A 129 -0.02 2.44 11.67
CA TYR A 129 -0.52 2.25 10.31
C TYR A 129 -1.87 2.92 10.15
N ALA A 130 -2.06 3.70 9.10
CA ALA A 130 -3.39 4.13 8.73
C ALA A 130 -4.15 2.95 8.11
N LEU A 131 -5.36 2.71 8.61
CA LEU A 131 -6.19 1.55 8.28
C LEU A 131 -7.51 2.01 7.66
N MET A 132 -7.79 1.55 6.46
CA MET A 132 -9.06 1.69 5.77
C MET A 132 -9.71 0.32 5.70
N VAL A 133 -10.83 0.11 6.39
CA VAL A 133 -11.40 -1.22 6.62
C VAL A 133 -12.72 -1.37 5.88
N GLY A 134 -12.84 -2.47 5.14
CA GLY A 134 -14.09 -2.93 4.51
C GLY A 134 -14.57 -4.22 5.16
N GLY A 135 -15.90 -4.34 5.36
CA GLY A 135 -16.51 -5.52 5.94
C GLY A 135 -17.77 -5.23 6.73
N SER A 136 -18.35 -6.25 7.38
CA SER A 136 -19.52 -6.06 8.24
C SER A 136 -19.15 -5.30 9.52
N GLU A 137 -20.10 -4.50 10.01
CA GLU A 137 -19.94 -3.75 11.27
C GLU A 137 -19.58 -4.69 12.45
N GLU A 138 -20.25 -5.83 12.55
CA GLU A 138 -19.99 -6.85 13.58
C GLU A 138 -18.53 -7.30 13.59
N HIS A 139 -17.97 -7.65 12.43
CA HIS A 139 -16.60 -8.11 12.32
C HIS A 139 -15.61 -6.98 12.60
N VAL A 140 -15.90 -5.76 12.14
CA VAL A 140 -15.08 -4.58 12.40
C VAL A 140 -15.04 -4.27 13.89
N GLU A 141 -16.20 -4.23 14.57
CA GLU A 141 -16.28 -4.00 16.02
C GLU A 141 -15.50 -5.04 16.82
N ARG A 142 -15.61 -6.32 16.45
CA ARG A 142 -14.89 -7.42 17.09
C ARG A 142 -13.37 -7.21 17.01
N LEU A 143 -12.86 -6.66 15.90
CA LEU A 143 -11.43 -6.46 15.64
C LEU A 143 -10.92 -5.09 16.09
N MET A 144 -11.77 -4.21 16.60
CA MET A 144 -11.37 -2.86 17.05
C MET A 144 -10.16 -2.84 17.98
N PRO A 145 -9.97 -3.77 18.95
CA PRO A 145 -8.78 -3.79 19.79
C PRO A 145 -7.47 -3.94 18.99
N VAL A 146 -7.50 -4.70 17.90
CA VAL A 146 -6.37 -4.89 16.98
C VAL A 146 -6.12 -3.62 16.18
N PHE A 147 -7.16 -3.04 15.59
CA PHE A 147 -7.06 -1.80 14.81
C PHE A 147 -6.56 -0.63 15.66
N GLU A 148 -7.06 -0.46 16.88
CA GLU A 148 -6.60 0.55 17.82
C GLU A 148 -5.13 0.40 18.23
N SER A 149 -4.60 -0.81 18.20
CA SER A 149 -3.19 -1.08 18.50
C SER A 149 -2.28 -0.84 17.30
N LEU A 150 -2.80 -1.06 16.09
CA LEU A 150 -2.05 -0.84 14.85
C LEU A 150 -2.04 0.62 14.43
N LYS A 151 -3.14 1.36 14.57
CA LYS A 151 -3.21 2.74 14.10
C LYS A 151 -2.25 3.69 14.83
N PRO A 152 -1.97 4.88 14.28
CA PRO A 152 -1.25 5.94 15.00
C PRO A 152 -1.96 6.32 16.31
N PRO A 153 -1.22 6.85 17.30
CA PRO A 153 -1.84 7.38 18.50
C PRO A 153 -2.79 8.54 18.18
N GLY A 154 -3.92 8.62 18.90
CA GLY A 154 -4.89 9.71 18.77
C GLY A 154 -6.15 9.31 18.02
N GLU A 155 -6.85 10.30 17.48
CA GLU A 155 -8.18 10.16 16.88
C GLU A 155 -8.14 9.62 15.45
N PHE A 156 -7.11 9.98 14.70
CA PHE A 156 -6.99 9.67 13.26
C PHE A 156 -6.32 8.32 12.98
N GLY A 157 -6.30 7.92 11.72
CA GLY A 157 -5.59 6.73 11.23
C GLY A 157 -6.42 5.45 11.19
N PHE A 158 -7.73 5.51 11.45
CA PHE A 158 -8.66 4.40 11.26
C PHE A 158 -9.96 4.89 10.64
N VAL A 159 -10.50 4.12 9.71
CA VAL A 159 -11.85 4.32 9.17
C VAL A 159 -12.47 2.97 8.78
N HIS A 160 -13.73 2.74 9.18
CA HIS A 160 -14.58 1.75 8.54
C HIS A 160 -15.16 2.39 7.28
N ALA A 161 -14.58 2.03 6.13
CA ALA A 161 -14.86 2.69 4.84
C ALA A 161 -16.18 2.23 4.19
N GLY A 162 -16.69 1.07 4.61
CA GLY A 162 -17.93 0.53 4.06
C GLY A 162 -17.95 -1.02 4.02
N PRO A 163 -18.77 -1.62 3.16
CA PRO A 163 -18.84 -3.07 3.02
C PRO A 163 -17.53 -3.66 2.49
N VAL A 164 -17.46 -4.98 2.38
CA VAL A 164 -16.32 -5.71 1.79
C VAL A 164 -15.90 -5.09 0.46
N GLY A 165 -14.59 -4.90 0.30
CA GLY A 165 -13.93 -4.23 -0.82
C GLY A 165 -13.70 -2.73 -0.61
N ALA A 166 -14.37 -2.09 0.35
CA ALA A 166 -14.26 -0.66 0.60
C ALA A 166 -12.88 -0.24 1.14
N GLY A 167 -12.23 -1.09 1.92
CA GLY A 167 -10.90 -0.85 2.48
C GLY A 167 -9.83 -0.82 1.39
N HIS A 168 -9.76 -1.88 0.59
CA HIS A 168 -8.82 -1.96 -0.54
C HIS A 168 -9.14 -0.91 -1.61
N TYR A 169 -10.42 -0.60 -1.86
CA TYR A 169 -10.80 0.49 -2.77
C TYR A 169 -10.24 1.84 -2.28
N ALA A 170 -10.47 2.17 -1.02
CA ALA A 170 -9.95 3.40 -0.42
C ALA A 170 -8.41 3.46 -0.48
N LYS A 171 -7.74 2.33 -0.21
CA LYS A 171 -6.28 2.21 -0.31
C LYS A 171 -5.78 2.37 -1.74
N MET A 172 -6.47 1.80 -2.72
CA MET A 172 -6.15 1.98 -4.14
C MET A 172 -6.17 3.46 -4.54
N VAL A 173 -7.22 4.19 -4.15
CA VAL A 173 -7.33 5.64 -4.41
C VAL A 173 -6.23 6.42 -3.69
N HIS A 174 -5.94 6.08 -2.43
CA HIS A 174 -4.83 6.65 -1.67
C HIS A 174 -3.51 6.52 -2.44
N ASN A 175 -3.21 5.33 -2.96
CA ASN A 175 -1.98 5.09 -3.73
C ASN A 175 -1.99 5.85 -5.07
N GLY A 176 -3.14 6.01 -5.71
CA GLY A 176 -3.26 6.88 -6.88
C GLY A 176 -2.88 8.33 -6.57
N ILE A 177 -3.37 8.88 -5.46
CA ILE A 177 -3.01 10.23 -4.97
C ILE A 177 -1.50 10.30 -4.67
N GLU A 178 -0.94 9.28 -4.03
CA GLU A 178 0.49 9.17 -3.75
C GLU A 178 1.33 9.27 -5.03
N TYR A 179 0.93 8.59 -6.11
CA TYR A 179 1.58 8.69 -7.42
C TYR A 179 1.59 10.13 -7.95
N GLY A 180 0.45 10.82 -7.89
CA GLY A 180 0.34 12.21 -8.32
C GLY A 180 1.21 13.16 -7.51
N LEU A 181 1.24 13.00 -6.18
CA LEU A 181 2.05 13.82 -5.28
C LEU A 181 3.55 13.60 -5.52
N MET A 182 3.99 12.34 -5.62
CA MET A 182 5.40 12.03 -5.92
C MET A 182 5.82 12.63 -7.26
N HIS A 183 4.96 12.54 -8.26
CA HIS A 183 5.28 13.08 -9.58
C HIS A 183 5.36 14.61 -9.59
N ALA A 184 4.48 15.30 -8.87
CA ALA A 184 4.52 16.74 -8.74
C ALA A 184 5.84 17.22 -8.06
N TYR A 185 6.29 16.53 -7.01
CA TYR A 185 7.59 16.81 -6.40
C TYR A 185 8.75 16.54 -7.37
N ALA A 186 8.68 15.45 -8.13
CA ALA A 186 9.72 15.09 -9.10
C ALA A 186 9.86 16.12 -10.22
N GLU A 187 8.74 16.60 -10.78
CA GLU A 187 8.75 17.69 -11.77
C GLU A 187 9.33 18.98 -11.20
N GLY A 188 8.93 19.34 -9.96
CA GLY A 188 9.48 20.48 -9.26
C GLY A 188 10.98 20.37 -9.01
N TYR A 189 11.45 19.18 -8.59
CA TYR A 189 12.88 18.90 -8.43
C TYR A 189 13.64 19.08 -9.74
N GLU A 190 13.17 18.48 -10.84
CA GLU A 190 13.83 18.59 -12.13
C GLU A 190 13.91 20.04 -12.60
N LEU A 191 12.83 20.82 -12.47
CA LEU A 191 12.80 22.22 -12.86
C LEU A 191 13.80 23.06 -12.04
N LEU A 192 13.81 22.87 -10.72
CA LEU A 192 14.77 23.57 -9.84
C LEU A 192 16.22 23.21 -10.16
N SER A 193 16.49 21.92 -10.42
CA SER A 193 17.84 21.42 -10.71
C SER A 193 18.40 21.94 -12.06
N LYS A 194 17.53 22.28 -13.01
CA LYS A 194 17.91 22.87 -14.30
C LYS A 194 18.00 24.40 -14.29
N SER A 195 17.58 25.03 -13.19
CA SER A 195 17.58 26.48 -13.07
C SER A 195 18.98 27.00 -12.68
N GLU A 196 19.49 27.95 -13.42
CA GLU A 196 20.73 28.68 -13.06
C GLU A 196 20.55 29.61 -11.83
N LEU A 197 19.31 29.89 -11.44
CA LEU A 197 18.98 30.76 -10.32
C LEU A 197 19.02 30.05 -8.97
N VAL A 198 18.80 28.74 -8.96
CA VAL A 198 18.70 27.95 -7.72
C VAL A 198 19.96 27.10 -7.57
N THR A 199 20.79 27.48 -6.63
CA THR A 199 22.08 26.81 -6.37
C THR A 199 22.03 25.82 -5.19
N ASN A 200 20.91 25.77 -4.47
CA ASN A 200 20.71 24.90 -3.30
C ASN A 200 19.34 24.23 -3.33
N VAL A 201 19.15 23.29 -4.26
CA VAL A 201 17.88 22.57 -4.42
C VAL A 201 17.51 21.77 -3.16
N PRO A 202 18.40 21.01 -2.48
CA PRO A 202 18.07 20.34 -1.23
C PRO A 202 17.58 21.30 -0.15
N GLY A 203 18.22 22.46 -0.01
CA GLY A 203 17.82 23.48 0.96
C GLY A 203 16.41 24.06 0.68
N VAL A 204 16.00 24.14 -0.59
CA VAL A 204 14.65 24.54 -0.97
C VAL A 204 13.64 23.53 -0.48
N PHE A 205 13.80 22.22 -0.80
CA PHE A 205 12.89 21.17 -0.33
C PHE A 205 12.86 21.09 1.20
N LYS A 206 13.99 21.16 1.86
CA LYS A 206 14.08 21.20 3.32
C LYS A 206 13.28 22.35 3.92
N SER A 207 13.36 23.55 3.33
CA SER A 207 12.61 24.73 3.80
C SER A 207 11.09 24.56 3.66
N TRP A 208 10.62 23.76 2.71
CA TRP A 208 9.19 23.56 2.47
C TRP A 208 8.52 22.59 3.45
N ARG A 209 9.31 21.86 4.24
CA ARG A 209 8.77 20.94 5.26
C ARG A 209 7.95 21.64 6.33
N GLU A 210 8.22 22.92 6.59
CA GLU A 210 7.49 23.72 7.57
C GLU A 210 6.97 25.02 6.96
N GLY A 211 5.75 25.41 7.36
CA GLY A 211 5.16 26.70 7.00
C GLY A 211 4.66 26.82 5.56
N THR A 212 4.67 25.77 4.76
CA THR A 212 4.18 25.77 3.37
C THR A 212 3.00 24.82 3.17
N VAL A 213 2.20 25.10 2.12
CA VAL A 213 1.02 24.27 1.76
C VAL A 213 1.39 22.96 1.07
N VAL A 214 2.63 22.81 0.61
CA VAL A 214 3.12 21.57 -0.02
C VAL A 214 3.71 20.58 0.99
N ARG A 215 3.59 20.87 2.28
CA ARG A 215 4.03 19.98 3.33
C ARG A 215 3.35 18.62 3.25
N SER A 216 4.12 17.54 3.29
CA SER A 216 3.62 16.17 3.38
C SER A 216 4.72 15.23 3.89
N TRP A 217 4.35 14.03 4.34
CA TRP A 217 5.34 13.02 4.68
C TRP A 217 6.19 12.59 3.47
N LEU A 218 5.65 12.61 2.24
CA LEU A 218 6.43 12.36 1.03
C LEU A 218 7.54 13.40 0.83
N LEU A 219 7.26 14.66 1.19
CA LEU A 219 8.27 15.71 1.16
C LEU A 219 9.37 15.48 2.20
N ASP A 220 9.01 15.03 3.40
CA ASP A 220 9.99 14.67 4.43
C ASP A 220 10.91 13.53 3.98
N LEU A 221 10.34 12.51 3.29
CA LEU A 221 11.10 11.40 2.75
C LEU A 221 12.01 11.82 1.58
N LEU A 222 11.56 12.75 0.74
CA LEU A 222 12.40 13.33 -0.32
C LEU A 222 13.56 14.13 0.26
N ASP A 223 13.34 14.91 1.32
CA ASP A 223 14.41 15.63 2.01
C ASP A 223 15.50 14.69 2.56
N ILE A 224 15.10 13.56 3.18
CA ILE A 224 16.05 12.53 3.62
C ILE A 224 16.87 12.00 2.45
N ALA A 225 16.23 11.68 1.31
CA ALA A 225 16.93 11.20 0.13
C ALA A 225 17.92 12.23 -0.43
N LEU A 226 17.57 13.52 -0.42
CA LEU A 226 18.43 14.63 -0.87
C LEU A 226 19.54 14.95 0.14
N GLU A 227 19.38 14.65 1.43
CA GLU A 227 20.47 14.72 2.40
C GLU A 227 21.53 13.63 2.15
N GLU A 228 21.11 12.43 1.72
CA GLU A 228 22.02 11.32 1.40
C GLU A 228 22.69 11.47 0.03
N ASP A 229 21.96 11.91 -0.98
CA ASP A 229 22.43 12.10 -2.36
C ASP A 229 21.80 13.38 -2.96
N PRO A 230 22.43 14.54 -2.82
CA PRO A 230 21.86 15.84 -3.21
C PRO A 230 21.45 15.97 -4.69
N GLU A 231 22.08 15.21 -5.56
CA GLU A 231 21.84 15.21 -7.00
C GLU A 231 21.09 13.95 -7.48
N LEU A 232 20.76 13.02 -6.55
CA LEU A 232 20.20 11.69 -6.84
C LEU A 232 21.00 10.91 -7.91
N ALA A 233 22.30 11.18 -7.98
CA ALA A 233 23.20 10.68 -9.02
C ALA A 233 23.42 9.16 -8.95
N SER A 234 23.22 8.55 -7.78
CA SER A 234 23.29 7.10 -7.57
C SER A 234 22.09 6.35 -8.13
N LEU A 235 21.00 7.03 -8.48
CA LEU A 235 19.74 6.44 -8.89
C LEU A 235 19.58 6.46 -10.42
N ARG A 236 18.96 5.43 -10.96
CA ARG A 236 18.47 5.43 -12.35
C ARG A 236 17.06 6.03 -12.38
N GLY A 237 16.77 6.84 -13.42
CA GLY A 237 15.43 7.38 -13.67
C GLY A 237 14.44 6.32 -14.15
N TYR A 238 14.11 5.36 -13.28
CA TYR A 238 13.29 4.20 -13.56
C TYR A 238 12.33 3.96 -12.37
N ALA A 239 11.04 3.86 -12.63
CA ALA A 239 10.04 3.61 -11.60
C ALA A 239 9.05 2.52 -12.01
N ASP A 240 8.98 1.45 -11.19
CA ASP A 240 7.94 0.43 -11.31
C ASP A 240 6.59 0.92 -10.77
N ASP A 241 5.55 0.22 -11.16
CA ASP A 241 4.22 0.30 -10.54
C ASP A 241 3.80 -1.07 -10.02
N THR A 242 3.07 -1.10 -8.93
CA THR A 242 2.64 -2.31 -8.22
C THR A 242 1.14 -2.62 -8.40
N GLY A 243 0.51 -1.93 -9.35
CA GLY A 243 -0.87 -2.18 -9.79
C GLY A 243 -1.87 -1.12 -9.37
N GLU A 244 -1.76 -0.53 -8.18
CA GLU A 244 -2.78 0.36 -7.59
C GLU A 244 -3.01 1.64 -8.42
N GLY A 245 -1.95 2.21 -8.97
CA GLY A 245 -2.07 3.35 -9.89
C GLY A 245 -2.84 3.00 -11.15
N ARG A 246 -2.64 1.77 -11.69
CA ARG A 246 -3.42 1.27 -12.84
C ARG A 246 -4.87 1.06 -12.46
N TRP A 247 -5.14 0.34 -11.38
CA TRP A 247 -6.50 0.07 -10.91
C TRP A 247 -7.26 1.36 -10.64
N THR A 248 -6.60 2.39 -10.10
CA THR A 248 -7.20 3.72 -9.89
C THR A 248 -7.61 4.35 -11.22
N VAL A 249 -6.78 4.28 -12.26
CA VAL A 249 -7.10 4.82 -13.59
C VAL A 249 -8.18 3.98 -14.28
N GLU A 250 -8.12 2.65 -14.21
CA GLU A 250 -9.15 1.75 -14.72
C GLU A 250 -10.52 2.04 -14.10
N GLU A 251 -10.54 2.25 -12.78
CA GLU A 251 -11.76 2.58 -12.05
C GLU A 251 -12.31 3.97 -12.43
N ALA A 252 -11.43 4.94 -12.62
CA ALA A 252 -11.83 6.25 -13.12
C ALA A 252 -12.49 6.18 -14.51
N ILE A 253 -11.96 5.33 -15.40
CA ILE A 253 -12.56 5.07 -16.71
C ILE A 253 -13.94 4.42 -16.54
N ARG A 254 -14.06 3.40 -15.69
CA ARG A 254 -15.33 2.71 -15.42
C ARG A 254 -16.42 3.66 -14.90
N LEU A 255 -16.03 4.62 -14.05
CA LEU A 255 -16.95 5.59 -13.43
C LEU A 255 -17.07 6.91 -14.19
N ALA A 256 -16.38 7.06 -15.34
CA ALA A 256 -16.29 8.31 -16.10
C ALA A 256 -15.80 9.50 -15.25
N VAL A 257 -14.84 9.27 -14.34
CA VAL A 257 -14.23 10.32 -13.52
C VAL A 257 -12.97 10.84 -14.21
N PRO A 258 -12.84 12.14 -14.50
CA PRO A 258 -11.62 12.73 -15.04
C PRO A 258 -10.46 12.55 -14.04
N MET A 259 -9.33 11.97 -14.50
CA MET A 259 -8.19 11.64 -13.61
C MET A 259 -6.84 12.05 -14.24
N ASN A 260 -6.74 13.30 -14.66
CA ASN A 260 -5.62 13.79 -15.47
C ASN A 260 -4.27 13.68 -14.75
N VAL A 261 -4.18 14.07 -13.48
CA VAL A 261 -2.92 14.10 -12.71
C VAL A 261 -2.41 12.67 -12.45
N ILE A 262 -3.26 11.80 -11.92
CA ILE A 262 -2.88 10.43 -11.57
C ILE A 262 -2.57 9.60 -12.82
N ALA A 263 -3.35 9.76 -13.90
CA ALA A 263 -3.08 9.09 -15.17
C ALA A 263 -1.74 9.54 -15.76
N ALA A 264 -1.43 10.84 -15.75
CA ALA A 264 -0.16 11.35 -16.23
C ALA A 264 1.02 10.79 -15.43
N SER A 265 0.92 10.73 -14.09
CA SER A 265 1.96 10.17 -13.24
C SER A 265 2.19 8.67 -13.49
N LEU A 266 1.14 7.90 -13.76
CA LEU A 266 1.24 6.49 -14.14
C LEU A 266 1.95 6.34 -15.49
N PHE A 267 1.58 7.12 -16.49
CA PHE A 267 2.19 7.08 -17.84
C PHE A 267 3.65 7.53 -17.81
N ALA A 268 4.02 8.48 -16.94
CA ALA A 268 5.42 8.84 -16.74
C ALA A 268 6.26 7.64 -16.22
N ARG A 269 5.72 6.83 -15.30
CA ARG A 269 6.38 5.58 -14.90
C ARG A 269 6.51 4.59 -16.06
N PHE A 270 5.51 4.48 -16.93
CA PHE A 270 5.63 3.65 -18.13
C PHE A 270 6.72 4.17 -19.07
N ALA A 271 6.79 5.48 -19.26
CA ALA A 271 7.82 6.11 -20.08
C ALA A 271 9.22 5.91 -19.52
N SER A 272 9.39 5.98 -18.20
CA SER A 272 10.70 5.77 -17.53
C SER A 272 11.31 4.39 -17.78
N ARG A 273 10.52 3.42 -18.24
CA ARG A 273 10.94 2.04 -18.52
C ARG A 273 11.27 1.80 -20.01
N GLN A 274 11.11 2.82 -20.85
CA GLN A 274 11.38 2.74 -22.30
C GLN A 274 12.72 3.38 -22.61
N ASP A 275 13.71 2.59 -22.99
CA ASP A 275 15.01 3.11 -23.41
C ASP A 275 14.94 3.78 -24.79
N ASP A 276 14.05 3.31 -25.69
CA ASP A 276 13.90 3.82 -27.06
C ASP A 276 12.45 3.70 -27.53
N SER A 277 11.68 4.77 -27.39
CA SER A 277 10.23 4.78 -27.58
C SER A 277 9.80 4.58 -29.03
N PRO A 278 9.05 3.49 -29.36
CA PRO A 278 8.48 3.29 -30.68
C PRO A 278 7.56 4.44 -31.15
N ALA A 279 6.83 5.06 -30.22
CA ALA A 279 5.97 6.20 -30.52
C ALA A 279 6.79 7.43 -30.99
N MET A 280 7.93 7.70 -30.31
CA MET A 280 8.80 8.80 -30.73
C MET A 280 9.48 8.50 -32.07
N LYS A 281 9.83 7.25 -32.38
CA LYS A 281 10.30 6.84 -33.71
C LYS A 281 9.28 7.11 -34.79
N ALA A 282 8.00 6.77 -34.55
CA ALA A 282 6.93 7.03 -35.50
C ALA A 282 6.76 8.54 -35.75
N ILE A 283 6.81 9.37 -34.68
CA ILE A 283 6.75 10.83 -34.81
C ILE A 283 7.95 11.36 -35.60
N ALA A 284 9.18 10.90 -35.34
CA ALA A 284 10.37 11.28 -36.06
C ALA A 284 10.25 10.93 -37.59
N ALA A 285 9.79 9.72 -37.88
CA ALA A 285 9.54 9.27 -39.26
C ALA A 285 8.49 10.14 -39.97
N LEU A 286 7.37 10.44 -39.32
CA LEU A 286 6.33 11.32 -39.89
C LEU A 286 6.88 12.73 -40.14
N ARG A 287 7.62 13.32 -39.21
CA ARG A 287 8.23 14.63 -39.37
C ARG A 287 9.23 14.67 -40.53
N GLN A 288 9.98 13.60 -40.73
CA GLN A 288 10.86 13.48 -41.91
C GLN A 288 10.07 13.43 -43.20
N GLN A 289 9.00 12.65 -43.30
CA GLN A 289 8.24 12.44 -44.52
C GLN A 289 7.46 13.69 -44.96
N PHE A 290 6.80 14.38 -44.03
CA PHE A 290 5.99 15.53 -44.43
C PHE A 290 6.76 16.85 -44.48
N GLY A 291 7.83 17.00 -43.72
CA GLY A 291 8.52 18.28 -43.58
C GLY A 291 10.05 18.22 -43.87
N GLY A 292 10.60 17.06 -44.22
CA GLY A 292 12.03 16.89 -44.45
C GLY A 292 12.91 17.15 -43.22
N HIS A 293 12.34 17.11 -42.00
CA HIS A 293 13.07 17.35 -40.76
C HIS A 293 14.17 16.33 -40.57
N ALA A 294 15.32 16.76 -40.02
CA ALA A 294 16.41 15.87 -39.67
C ALA A 294 15.97 14.88 -38.61
N ILE A 295 16.41 13.63 -38.73
CA ILE A 295 16.22 12.55 -37.75
C ILE A 295 17.57 12.11 -37.21
N HIS A 296 17.58 11.66 -35.98
CA HIS A 296 18.73 10.96 -35.37
C HIS A 296 18.62 9.47 -35.72
N LYS A 297 19.71 8.87 -36.18
CA LYS A 297 19.84 7.42 -36.48
C LYS A 297 20.72 6.78 -35.42
N ASN A 298 20.45 5.53 -35.11
CA ASN A 298 21.29 4.71 -34.22
C ASN A 298 22.66 4.43 -34.86
#